data_65ca9ddaf487c39fa112c81b9cc26df6
#
_entry.id   65ca9ddaf487c39fa112c81b9cc26df6
#
_cell.length_a   1.000
_cell.length_b   1.000
_cell.length_c   1.000
_cell.angle_alpha   90.00
_cell.angle_beta   90.00
_cell.angle_gamma   90.00
#
_symmetry.space_group_name_H-M   'P 1'
#
loop_
_entity.id
_entity.type
_entity.pdbx_description
1 polymer ?
#
loop_
_entity_poly.entity_id
_entity_poly.type
_entity_poly.pdbx_seq_one_letter_code
_entity_poly.pdbx_strand_id
1 'polypeptide(L)'
;PDITPPNFVSGTISYDDSISSGGRRIILTLSETIDLTPISLVNISCFILSENGVDDIVILDGATATGIDGLTLTIEMTESQRVLSVLASNTPGGDGSGIRINFLKGGVQDIGTLQNLAQTNLSLTEIADVRSPTLLSQAIDYDTGILTLTFSETIDTTPKSLVIPGSMYIGQTSNLAGAVQLTEDTTTAVN
;
A
#
# COMPACT_ATOMS: atom_id res chain seq x y z
N PRO A 1 10.13 28.29 26.86
CA PRO A 1 9.14 27.39 26.29
C PRO A 1 9.44 27.22 24.83
N ASP A 2 9.33 26.00 24.35
CA ASP A 2 9.40 25.69 22.90
C ASP A 2 8.18 26.34 22.21
N ILE A 3 8.40 26.94 21.06
CA ILE A 3 7.38 27.62 20.26
C ILE A 3 7.43 27.17 18.78
N THR A 4 8.27 26.20 18.48
CA THR A 4 8.49 25.72 17.11
C THR A 4 7.75 24.41 16.93
N PRO A 5 6.72 24.34 16.06
CA PRO A 5 6.01 23.10 15.82
C PRO A 5 6.82 22.17 14.91
N PRO A 6 6.66 20.85 15.01
CA PRO A 6 7.27 19.90 14.09
C PRO A 6 6.80 20.12 12.64
N ASN A 7 7.76 20.21 11.72
CA ASN A 7 7.52 20.40 10.30
C ASN A 7 8.05 19.22 9.50
N PHE A 8 7.43 18.93 8.36
CA PHE A 8 7.93 17.94 7.41
C PHE A 8 9.26 18.39 6.78
N VAL A 9 10.22 17.50 6.72
CA VAL A 9 11.52 17.72 6.07
C VAL A 9 11.64 16.86 4.81
N SER A 10 11.35 15.58 4.92
CA SER A 10 11.41 14.64 3.80
C SER A 10 10.55 13.40 4.09
N GLY A 11 10.22 12.65 3.05
CA GLY A 11 9.51 11.39 3.20
C GLY A 11 9.76 10.44 2.05
N THR A 12 9.60 9.15 2.32
CA THR A 12 9.62 8.08 1.34
C THR A 12 8.34 7.26 1.46
N ILE A 13 7.86 6.75 0.33
CA ILE A 13 6.77 5.77 0.27
C ILE A 13 7.27 4.53 -0.47
N SER A 14 7.08 3.35 0.11
CA SER A 14 7.45 2.07 -0.48
C SER A 14 6.21 1.25 -0.78
N TYR A 15 6.14 0.74 -1.99
CA TYR A 15 5.04 -0.09 -2.48
C TYR A 15 5.34 -1.59 -2.42
N ASP A 16 6.58 -1.99 -2.09
CA ASP A 16 6.95 -3.40 -1.89
C ASP A 16 6.06 -4.01 -0.80
N ASP A 17 5.46 -5.17 -1.02
CA ASP A 17 4.54 -5.82 -0.08
C ASP A 17 5.22 -6.52 1.09
N SER A 18 6.55 -6.65 1.06
CA SER A 18 7.33 -7.34 2.07
C SER A 18 7.41 -6.59 3.39
N ILE A 19 6.52 -6.93 4.32
CA ILE A 19 6.53 -6.39 5.69
C ILE A 19 7.87 -6.63 6.39
N SER A 20 8.52 -7.78 6.14
CA SER A 20 9.80 -8.14 6.77
C SER A 20 10.99 -7.33 6.26
N SER A 21 10.91 -6.73 5.09
CA SER A 21 11.97 -5.90 4.49
C SER A 21 11.59 -4.42 4.39
N GLY A 22 10.47 -4.02 4.97
CA GLY A 22 10.12 -2.62 5.03
C GLY A 22 9.17 -2.12 3.97
N GLY A 23 8.40 -2.99 3.36
CA GLY A 23 7.39 -2.62 2.36
C GLY A 23 6.08 -2.09 2.92
N ARG A 24 5.25 -1.55 2.06
CA ARG A 24 3.95 -0.94 2.36
C ARG A 24 4.01 0.18 3.39
N ARG A 25 5.08 0.96 3.41
CA ARG A 25 5.26 1.97 4.45
C ARG A 25 5.60 3.34 3.89
N ILE A 26 5.21 4.32 4.68
CA ILE A 26 5.65 5.70 4.52
C ILE A 26 6.57 6.02 5.70
N ILE A 27 7.74 6.58 5.41
CA ILE A 27 8.67 7.07 6.44
C ILE A 27 8.75 8.58 6.26
N LEU A 28 8.38 9.31 7.30
CA LEU A 28 8.46 10.76 7.34
C LEU A 28 9.58 11.19 8.28
N THR A 29 10.38 12.16 7.85
CA THR A 29 11.38 12.84 8.68
C THR A 29 10.88 14.24 8.99
N LEU A 30 10.92 14.59 10.26
CA LEU A 30 10.44 15.87 10.79
C LEU A 30 11.61 16.75 11.29
N SER A 31 11.37 18.03 11.44
CA SER A 31 12.37 19.02 11.81
C SER A 31 12.85 18.90 13.26
N GLU A 32 12.05 18.25 14.11
CA GLU A 32 12.34 18.09 15.53
C GLU A 32 11.76 16.81 16.08
N THR A 33 12.14 16.45 17.31
CA THR A 33 11.70 15.25 18.00
C THR A 33 10.20 15.28 18.26
N ILE A 34 9.49 14.31 17.74
CA ILE A 34 8.06 14.08 17.99
C ILE A 34 7.86 13.06 19.11
N ASP A 35 6.77 13.26 19.85
CA ASP A 35 6.33 12.38 20.92
C ASP A 35 5.50 11.22 20.33
N LEU A 36 6.09 10.03 20.33
CA LEU A 36 5.45 8.79 19.89
C LEU A 36 5.13 7.84 21.05
N THR A 37 5.24 8.34 22.31
CA THR A 37 5.03 7.53 23.51
C THR A 37 3.92 8.11 24.40
N PRO A 38 2.67 7.58 24.34
CA PRO A 38 2.27 6.41 23.56
C PRO A 38 2.02 6.72 22.09
N ILE A 39 2.13 5.71 21.22
CA ILE A 39 1.93 5.87 19.77
C ILE A 39 0.52 6.38 19.39
N SER A 40 -0.45 6.26 20.29
CA SER A 40 -1.80 6.82 20.15
C SER A 40 -1.85 8.35 20.10
N LEU A 41 -0.74 9.04 20.36
CA LEU A 41 -0.61 10.49 20.16
C LEU A 41 -0.55 10.85 18.67
N VAL A 42 -0.23 9.91 17.80
CA VAL A 42 -0.28 10.10 16.34
C VAL A 42 -1.73 9.98 15.87
N ASN A 43 -2.23 11.05 15.27
CA ASN A 43 -3.53 11.03 14.59
C ASN A 43 -3.34 10.66 13.12
N ILE A 44 -3.46 9.37 12.81
CA ILE A 44 -3.19 8.83 11.47
C ILE A 44 -4.11 9.40 10.39
N SER A 45 -5.35 9.79 10.73
CA SER A 45 -6.31 10.38 9.79
C SER A 45 -5.90 11.79 9.31
N CYS A 46 -4.88 12.39 9.94
CA CYS A 46 -4.31 13.66 9.49
C CYS A 46 -3.30 13.53 8.35
N PHE A 47 -3.03 12.30 7.88
CA PHE A 47 -2.12 12.02 6.77
C PHE A 47 -2.93 11.56 5.58
N ILE A 48 -2.84 12.31 4.48
CA ILE A 48 -3.62 12.06 3.27
C ILE A 48 -2.66 12.05 2.08
N LEU A 49 -2.68 10.98 1.30
CA LEU A 49 -1.95 10.94 0.04
C LEU A 49 -2.78 11.62 -1.05
N SER A 50 -2.11 12.39 -1.87
CA SER A 50 -2.70 13.13 -2.98
C SER A 50 -1.90 12.93 -4.24
N GLU A 51 -2.58 13.00 -5.37
CA GLU A 51 -1.97 13.07 -6.69
C GLU A 51 -1.68 14.52 -7.03
N ASN A 52 -0.45 14.81 -7.42
CA ASN A 52 -0.02 16.17 -7.78
C ASN A 52 -0.38 17.26 -6.75
N GLY A 53 -0.74 16.86 -5.51
CA GLY A 53 -1.09 17.78 -4.43
C GLY A 53 -2.48 18.44 -4.53
N VAL A 54 -3.32 17.99 -5.45
CA VAL A 54 -4.64 18.60 -5.71
C VAL A 54 -5.79 17.71 -5.23
N ASP A 55 -5.76 16.43 -5.61
CA ASP A 55 -6.83 15.51 -5.28
C ASP A 55 -6.39 14.54 -4.18
N ASP A 56 -7.17 14.50 -3.09
CA ASP A 56 -6.96 13.54 -2.01
C ASP A 56 -7.36 12.14 -2.52
N ILE A 57 -6.40 11.21 -2.59
CA ILE A 57 -6.61 9.87 -3.15
C ILE A 57 -6.79 8.85 -2.04
N VAL A 58 -5.94 8.91 -1.01
CA VAL A 58 -5.90 7.92 0.07
C VAL A 58 -5.79 8.61 1.42
N ILE A 59 -6.85 8.56 2.21
CA ILE A 59 -6.79 8.87 3.64
C ILE A 59 -6.13 7.67 4.34
N LEU A 60 -5.11 7.92 5.15
CA LEU A 60 -4.38 6.85 5.83
C LEU A 60 -5.09 6.31 7.08
N ASP A 61 -6.38 6.61 7.23
CA ASP A 61 -7.20 6.00 8.28
C ASP A 61 -7.17 4.46 8.16
N GLY A 62 -6.97 3.78 9.28
CA GLY A 62 -6.75 2.33 9.32
C GLY A 62 -5.32 1.87 9.05
N ALA A 63 -4.39 2.75 8.63
CA ALA A 63 -2.96 2.47 8.67
C ALA A 63 -2.44 2.41 10.11
N THR A 64 -1.25 1.83 10.30
CA THR A 64 -0.63 1.72 11.63
C THR A 64 0.60 2.61 11.72
N ALA A 65 0.61 3.53 12.69
CA ALA A 65 1.79 4.30 13.03
C ALA A 65 2.73 3.47 13.92
N THR A 66 4.03 3.55 13.68
CA THR A 66 5.07 2.90 14.48
C THR A 66 6.28 3.82 14.65
N GLY A 67 7.01 3.65 15.74
CA GLY A 67 8.21 4.44 16.03
C GLY A 67 8.45 4.57 17.53
N ILE A 68 9.52 5.28 17.83
CA ILE A 68 9.88 5.76 19.17
C ILE A 68 10.13 7.26 19.06
N ASP A 69 10.09 7.97 20.17
CA ASP A 69 10.37 9.40 20.20
C ASP A 69 11.64 9.73 19.42
N GLY A 70 11.53 10.64 18.46
CA GLY A 70 12.60 10.94 17.53
C GLY A 70 12.15 11.80 16.36
N LEU A 71 13.00 11.86 15.32
CA LEU A 71 12.74 12.66 14.13
C LEU A 71 11.91 11.95 13.08
N THR A 72 11.66 10.64 13.24
CA THR A 72 11.04 9.82 12.20
C THR A 72 9.75 9.17 12.66
N LEU A 73 8.73 9.23 11.81
CA LEU A 73 7.48 8.49 11.93
C LEU A 73 7.39 7.48 10.80
N THR A 74 7.07 6.24 11.14
CA THR A 74 6.76 5.19 10.16
C THR A 74 5.26 4.92 10.17
N ILE A 75 4.65 4.89 9.00
CA ILE A 75 3.23 4.57 8.79
C ILE A 75 3.17 3.34 7.90
N GLU A 76 2.60 2.25 8.40
CA GLU A 76 2.35 1.03 7.65
C GLU A 76 0.96 1.10 7.02
N MET A 77 0.91 1.11 5.69
CA MET A 77 -0.33 1.15 4.93
C MET A 77 -1.05 -0.19 4.96
N THR A 78 -2.37 -0.15 4.84
CA THR A 78 -3.16 -1.35 4.49
C THR A 78 -2.90 -1.73 3.04
N GLU A 79 -3.23 -2.97 2.65
CA GLU A 79 -3.08 -3.41 1.26
C GLU A 79 -3.91 -2.57 0.29
N SER A 80 -5.14 -2.22 0.67
CA SER A 80 -5.98 -1.35 -0.17
C SER A 80 -5.39 0.06 -0.36
N GLN A 81 -4.77 0.63 0.68
CA GLN A 81 -4.09 1.91 0.59
C GLN A 81 -2.85 1.82 -0.31
N ARG A 82 -2.07 0.73 -0.20
CA ARG A 82 -0.93 0.46 -1.08
C ARG A 82 -1.36 0.42 -2.55
N VAL A 83 -2.39 -0.37 -2.87
CA VAL A 83 -2.89 -0.53 -4.25
C VAL A 83 -3.34 0.80 -4.84
N LEU A 84 -4.16 1.57 -4.09
CA LEU A 84 -4.61 2.89 -4.55
C LEU A 84 -3.44 3.85 -4.77
N SER A 85 -2.42 3.79 -3.91
CA SER A 85 -1.23 4.62 -4.05
C SER A 85 -0.38 4.22 -5.24
N VAL A 86 -0.23 2.91 -5.53
CA VAL A 86 0.47 2.43 -6.74
C VAL A 86 -0.21 2.94 -7.99
N LEU A 87 -1.55 2.84 -8.07
CA LEU A 87 -2.30 3.27 -9.25
C LEU A 87 -2.11 4.74 -9.60
N ALA A 88 -1.86 5.59 -8.59
CA ALA A 88 -1.63 7.03 -8.74
C ALA A 88 -0.15 7.41 -8.66
N SER A 89 0.78 6.47 -8.81
CA SER A 89 2.21 6.69 -8.62
C SER A 89 2.97 6.89 -9.92
N ASN A 90 4.18 7.42 -9.81
CA ASN A 90 5.15 7.46 -10.92
C ASN A 90 6.01 6.17 -10.97
N THR A 91 5.49 5.05 -10.49
CA THR A 91 6.17 3.75 -10.53
C THR A 91 5.49 2.81 -11.54
N PRO A 92 6.12 1.69 -11.94
CA PRO A 92 5.47 0.70 -12.78
C PRO A 92 4.12 0.23 -12.19
N GLY A 93 3.07 0.29 -13.00
CA GLY A 93 1.70 0.01 -12.61
C GLY A 93 0.87 1.24 -12.23
N GLY A 94 1.52 2.42 -12.13
CA GLY A 94 0.86 3.69 -11.88
C GLY A 94 0.56 4.47 -13.16
N ASP A 95 -0.04 5.64 -13.00
CA ASP A 95 -0.46 6.54 -14.09
C ASP A 95 0.65 7.52 -14.53
N GLY A 96 1.81 7.52 -13.86
CA GLY A 96 2.94 8.39 -14.11
C GLY A 96 2.91 9.70 -13.30
N SER A 97 1.95 9.87 -12.40
CA SER A 97 1.89 11.02 -11.48
C SER A 97 2.71 10.74 -10.22
N GLY A 98 3.32 11.78 -9.65
CA GLY A 98 4.07 11.64 -8.39
C GLY A 98 3.16 11.75 -7.18
N ILE A 99 3.22 10.78 -6.29
CA ILE A 99 2.50 10.82 -5.01
C ILE A 99 3.07 11.90 -4.10
N ARG A 100 2.15 12.61 -3.44
CA ARG A 100 2.43 13.64 -2.44
C ARG A 100 1.66 13.35 -1.17
N ILE A 101 2.08 13.95 -0.07
CA ILE A 101 1.37 13.84 1.20
C ILE A 101 0.88 15.21 1.68
N ASN A 102 -0.35 15.25 2.14
CA ASN A 102 -0.91 16.34 2.92
C ASN A 102 -0.84 15.94 4.40
N PHE A 103 -0.16 16.76 5.17
CA PHE A 103 0.05 16.59 6.60
C PHE A 103 -0.81 17.62 7.33
N LEU A 104 -1.99 17.21 7.78
CA LEU A 104 -2.94 18.12 8.42
C LEU A 104 -2.48 18.48 9.84
N LYS A 105 -3.00 19.60 10.36
CA LYS A 105 -2.73 20.03 11.72
C LYS A 105 -3.15 18.96 12.73
N GLY A 106 -2.30 18.72 13.73
CA GLY A 106 -2.58 17.79 14.83
C GLY A 106 -2.35 16.33 14.51
N GLY A 107 -1.61 16.02 13.45
CA GLY A 107 -1.19 14.67 13.12
C GLY A 107 -0.13 14.12 14.07
N VAL A 108 0.77 14.97 14.54
CA VAL A 108 1.77 14.69 15.59
C VAL A 108 1.95 15.88 16.51
N GLN A 109 2.62 15.65 17.61
CA GLN A 109 3.09 16.70 18.52
C GLN A 109 4.57 16.45 18.89
N ASP A 110 5.26 17.51 19.32
CA ASP A 110 6.59 17.39 19.91
C ASP A 110 6.53 16.95 21.37
N ILE A 111 7.70 16.77 22.00
CA ILE A 111 7.81 16.45 23.43
C ILE A 111 7.25 17.58 24.31
N GLY A 112 7.22 18.82 23.80
CA GLY A 112 6.63 19.98 24.45
C GLY A 112 5.11 20.07 24.32
N THR A 113 4.46 19.11 23.65
CA THR A 113 3.01 19.05 23.35
C THR A 113 2.54 20.06 22.29
N LEU A 114 3.46 20.65 21.53
CA LEU A 114 3.11 21.55 20.44
C LEU A 114 2.80 20.73 19.19
N GLN A 115 1.59 20.90 18.66
CA GLN A 115 1.13 20.17 17.48
C GLN A 115 1.71 20.75 16.18
N ASN A 116 1.95 19.89 15.19
CA ASN A 116 2.30 20.34 13.85
C ASN A 116 1.23 21.26 13.27
N LEU A 117 1.66 22.18 12.41
CA LEU A 117 0.77 22.95 11.53
C LEU A 117 0.46 22.16 10.26
N ALA A 118 -0.62 22.53 9.59
CA ALA A 118 -0.96 21.92 8.32
C ALA A 118 0.08 22.27 7.24
N GLN A 119 0.54 21.27 6.52
CA GLN A 119 1.44 21.38 5.37
C GLN A 119 0.87 20.50 4.26
N THR A 120 0.79 21.01 3.05
CA THR A 120 0.18 20.32 1.91
C THR A 120 1.15 20.21 0.75
N ASN A 121 0.85 19.30 -0.18
CA ASN A 121 1.61 19.15 -1.41
C ASN A 121 3.09 18.79 -1.19
N LEU A 122 3.36 17.97 -0.18
CA LEU A 122 4.71 17.56 0.20
C LEU A 122 5.15 16.36 -0.65
N SER A 123 6.30 16.47 -1.31
CA SER A 123 6.81 15.40 -2.18
C SER A 123 7.30 14.21 -1.37
N LEU A 124 6.99 13.00 -1.83
CA LEU A 124 7.55 11.76 -1.34
C LEU A 124 8.50 11.16 -2.39
N THR A 125 9.58 10.54 -1.93
CA THR A 125 10.40 9.67 -2.78
C THR A 125 9.73 8.31 -2.88
N GLU A 126 9.40 7.89 -4.09
CA GLU A 126 8.69 6.63 -4.33
C GLU A 126 9.67 5.47 -4.54
N ILE A 127 9.41 4.35 -3.89
CA ILE A 127 10.12 3.08 -4.05
C ILE A 127 9.16 2.09 -4.66
N ALA A 128 9.44 1.67 -5.91
CA ALA A 128 8.58 0.76 -6.66
C ALA A 128 8.48 -0.61 -6.00
N ASP A 129 7.35 -1.27 -6.21
CA ASP A 129 7.22 -2.69 -6.00
C ASP A 129 8.03 -3.44 -7.06
N VAL A 130 8.90 -4.32 -6.64
CA VAL A 130 9.76 -5.15 -7.50
C VAL A 130 9.51 -6.65 -7.30
N ARG A 131 8.51 -6.99 -6.50
CA ARG A 131 8.16 -8.37 -6.23
C ARG A 131 6.99 -8.82 -7.08
N SER A 132 7.05 -10.07 -7.48
CA SER A 132 5.94 -10.70 -8.17
C SER A 132 5.03 -11.40 -7.16
N PRO A 133 3.71 -11.38 -7.37
CA PRO A 133 2.77 -12.11 -6.52
C PRO A 133 3.09 -13.61 -6.51
N THR A 134 3.04 -14.21 -5.33
CA THR A 134 3.23 -15.65 -5.15
C THR A 134 1.93 -16.30 -4.73
N LEU A 135 1.67 -17.51 -5.23
CA LEU A 135 0.51 -18.29 -4.85
C LEU A 135 0.69 -18.84 -3.42
N LEU A 136 -0.18 -18.43 -2.50
CA LEU A 136 -0.16 -18.87 -1.10
C LEU A 136 -1.02 -20.11 -0.86
N SER A 137 -2.20 -20.17 -1.47
CA SER A 137 -3.10 -21.31 -1.35
C SER A 137 -4.01 -21.44 -2.56
N GLN A 138 -4.50 -22.65 -2.75
CA GLN A 138 -5.50 -22.98 -3.77
C GLN A 138 -6.55 -23.92 -3.18
N ALA A 139 -7.79 -23.78 -3.64
CA ALA A 139 -8.87 -24.67 -3.32
C ALA A 139 -9.77 -24.86 -4.54
N ILE A 140 -10.25 -26.08 -4.76
CA ILE A 140 -11.24 -26.37 -5.79
C ILE A 140 -12.49 -26.95 -5.12
N ASP A 141 -13.62 -26.39 -5.47
CA ASP A 141 -14.93 -26.92 -5.11
C ASP A 141 -15.46 -27.72 -6.30
N TYR A 142 -15.54 -29.02 -6.15
CA TYR A 142 -16.00 -29.93 -7.22
C TYR A 142 -17.52 -29.87 -7.44
N ASP A 143 -18.31 -29.41 -6.47
CA ASP A 143 -19.75 -29.28 -6.63
C ASP A 143 -20.11 -28.07 -7.50
N THR A 144 -19.37 -27.00 -7.35
CA THR A 144 -19.59 -25.74 -8.09
C THR A 144 -18.63 -25.55 -9.27
N GLY A 145 -17.54 -26.31 -9.32
CA GLY A 145 -16.47 -26.12 -10.31
C GLY A 145 -15.62 -24.88 -10.08
N ILE A 146 -15.70 -24.25 -8.91
CA ILE A 146 -14.95 -23.00 -8.61
C ILE A 146 -13.53 -23.36 -8.14
N LEU A 147 -12.54 -22.78 -8.81
CA LEU A 147 -11.14 -22.75 -8.36
C LEU A 147 -10.85 -21.41 -7.71
N THR A 148 -10.48 -21.42 -6.42
CA THR A 148 -10.05 -20.25 -5.67
C THR A 148 -8.54 -20.25 -5.51
N LEU A 149 -7.89 -19.16 -5.89
CA LEU A 149 -6.46 -18.94 -5.74
C LEU A 149 -6.23 -17.74 -4.83
N THR A 150 -5.36 -17.89 -3.83
CA THR A 150 -4.98 -16.82 -2.90
C THR A 150 -3.51 -16.47 -3.14
N PHE A 151 -3.24 -15.20 -3.35
CA PHE A 151 -1.90 -14.70 -3.62
C PHE A 151 -1.36 -13.90 -2.43
N SER A 152 -0.04 -13.66 -2.42
CA SER A 152 0.67 -12.86 -1.40
C SER A 152 0.27 -11.39 -1.43
N GLU A 153 -0.20 -10.91 -2.56
CA GLU A 153 -0.57 -9.52 -2.80
C GLU A 153 -1.75 -9.42 -3.77
N THR A 154 -2.29 -8.22 -3.92
CA THR A 154 -3.36 -7.96 -4.88
C THR A 154 -2.86 -8.12 -6.31
N ILE A 155 -3.55 -8.94 -7.08
CA ILE A 155 -3.29 -9.14 -8.51
C ILE A 155 -4.25 -8.29 -9.34
N ASP A 156 -3.75 -7.73 -10.45
CA ASP A 156 -4.60 -7.04 -11.42
C ASP A 156 -5.33 -8.06 -12.30
N THR A 157 -6.64 -8.05 -12.21
CA THR A 157 -7.53 -8.88 -13.03
C THR A 157 -8.38 -8.06 -14.00
N THR A 158 -8.06 -6.78 -14.17
CA THR A 158 -8.82 -5.85 -15.00
C THR A 158 -7.96 -5.21 -16.08
N PRO A 159 -8.17 -5.50 -17.36
CA PRO A 159 -9.23 -6.36 -17.92
C PRO A 159 -9.01 -7.86 -17.66
N LYS A 160 -10.08 -8.65 -17.74
CA LYS A 160 -10.00 -10.12 -17.55
C LYS A 160 -8.97 -10.82 -18.42
N SER A 161 -8.58 -10.23 -19.55
CA SER A 161 -7.53 -10.74 -20.44
C SER A 161 -6.13 -10.77 -19.80
N LEU A 162 -5.92 -10.12 -18.67
CA LEU A 162 -4.68 -10.23 -17.90
C LEU A 162 -4.56 -11.59 -17.17
N VAL A 163 -5.69 -12.26 -16.93
CA VAL A 163 -5.70 -13.63 -16.41
C VAL A 163 -5.61 -14.59 -17.60
N ILE A 164 -4.58 -15.42 -17.64
CA ILE A 164 -4.33 -16.37 -18.73
C ILE A 164 -4.59 -17.80 -18.23
N PRO A 165 -5.84 -18.31 -18.30
CA PRO A 165 -6.18 -19.65 -17.80
C PRO A 165 -5.34 -20.74 -18.47
N GLY A 166 -5.00 -20.59 -19.75
CA GLY A 166 -4.14 -21.51 -20.48
C GLY A 166 -2.72 -21.71 -19.91
N SER A 167 -2.31 -20.85 -18.97
CA SER A 167 -1.06 -21.02 -18.22
C SER A 167 -1.25 -21.75 -16.89
N MET A 168 -2.48 -22.16 -16.57
CA MET A 168 -2.82 -22.82 -15.32
C MET A 168 -3.13 -24.29 -15.56
N TYR A 169 -2.67 -25.16 -14.65
CA TYR A 169 -2.85 -26.60 -14.73
C TYR A 169 -3.32 -27.15 -13.39
N ILE A 170 -4.26 -28.06 -13.42
CA ILE A 170 -4.70 -28.84 -12.25
C ILE A 170 -4.17 -30.26 -12.41
N GLY A 171 -3.35 -30.70 -11.47
CA GLY A 171 -2.74 -32.02 -11.50
C GLY A 171 -2.39 -32.56 -10.11
N GLN A 172 -2.11 -33.84 -10.05
CA GLN A 172 -1.74 -34.52 -8.78
C GLN A 172 -0.25 -34.38 -8.44
N THR A 173 0.56 -33.97 -9.41
CA THR A 173 2.03 -33.89 -9.27
C THR A 173 2.57 -32.62 -9.90
N SER A 174 3.71 -32.16 -9.41
CA SER A 174 4.40 -30.97 -9.90
C SER A 174 5.00 -31.11 -11.31
N ASN A 175 5.07 -32.33 -11.87
CA ASN A 175 5.63 -32.58 -13.20
C ASN A 175 4.62 -32.44 -14.35
N LEU A 176 3.40 -31.99 -14.07
CA LEU A 176 2.31 -31.82 -15.03
C LEU A 176 1.86 -33.10 -15.78
N ALA A 177 2.40 -34.29 -15.45
CA ALA A 177 1.98 -35.54 -16.05
C ALA A 177 0.52 -35.84 -15.67
N GLY A 178 -0.36 -35.90 -16.67
CA GLY A 178 -1.79 -36.09 -16.48
C GLY A 178 -2.54 -34.86 -15.91
N ALA A 179 -1.90 -33.69 -15.88
CA ALA A 179 -2.55 -32.46 -15.49
C ALA A 179 -3.55 -31.98 -16.55
N VAL A 180 -4.63 -31.38 -16.10
CA VAL A 180 -5.63 -30.74 -16.95
C VAL A 180 -5.31 -29.26 -17.04
N GLN A 181 -5.08 -28.78 -18.26
CA GLN A 181 -4.92 -27.35 -18.53
C GLN A 181 -6.28 -26.66 -18.43
N LEU A 182 -6.31 -25.51 -17.78
CA LEU A 182 -7.50 -24.68 -17.78
C LEU A 182 -7.60 -23.97 -19.13
N THR A 183 -8.80 -23.99 -19.72
CA THR A 183 -9.09 -23.28 -20.97
C THR A 183 -10.10 -22.18 -20.70
N GLU A 184 -10.02 -21.09 -21.45
CA GLU A 184 -11.11 -20.12 -21.43
C GLU A 184 -12.37 -20.78 -21.99
N ASP A 185 -13.45 -20.74 -21.20
CA ASP A 185 -14.77 -21.05 -21.74
C ASP A 185 -15.25 -19.83 -22.52
N THR A 186 -15.23 -19.94 -23.86
CA THR A 186 -15.75 -18.91 -24.76
C THR A 186 -17.29 -18.92 -24.84
N THR A 187 -17.95 -19.84 -24.14
CA THR A 187 -19.41 -19.83 -24.03
C THR A 187 -19.81 -18.67 -23.13
N THR A 188 -20.26 -17.58 -23.75
CA THR A 188 -20.99 -16.52 -23.03
C THR A 188 -22.19 -17.15 -22.34
N ALA A 189 -22.18 -17.15 -21.01
CA ALA A 189 -23.41 -17.39 -20.27
C ALA A 189 -24.41 -16.32 -20.70
N VAL A 190 -25.36 -16.72 -21.52
CA VAL A 190 -26.54 -15.89 -21.84
C VAL A 190 -27.47 -16.03 -20.64
N ASN A 191 -27.52 -14.99 -19.80
CA ASN A 191 -28.54 -14.83 -18.79
C ASN A 191 -29.83 -14.34 -19.46
#